data_e2d18318f0342658fc818866ec391b60
#
_entry.id   e2d18318f0342658fc818866ec391b60
#
_cell.length_a   1.000
_cell.length_b   1.000
_cell.length_c   1.000
_cell.angle_alpha   90.00
_cell.angle_beta   90.00
_cell.angle_gamma   90.00
#
_symmetry.space_group_name_H-M   'P 1'
#
loop_
_entity.id
_entity.type
_entity.pdbx_description
1 polymer ?
#
loop_
_entity_poly.entity_id
_entity_poly.type
_entity_poly.pdbx_seq_one_letter_code
_entity_poly.pdbx_strand_id
1 'polypeptide(L)' 'YVMITSPVNGLKNIEVFDINGRRVMDTVISNDTLDVSSINSGFYMIKVTIDGKTKISKLVVR' A
#
# COMPACT_ATOMS: atom_id res chain seq x y z
N TYR A 1 8.95 -7.11 0.85
CA TYR A 1 8.11 -6.67 -0.29
C TYR A 1 6.69 -7.19 -0.12
N VAL A 2 5.76 -6.37 -0.57
CA VAL A 2 4.35 -6.73 -0.60
C VAL A 2 3.91 -6.75 -2.06
N MET A 3 3.23 -7.83 -2.45
CA MET A 3 2.64 -7.92 -3.79
C MET A 3 1.26 -7.30 -3.78
N ILE A 4 1.03 -6.39 -4.71
CA ILE A 4 -0.27 -5.75 -4.87
C ILE A 4 -0.89 -6.26 -6.16
N THR A 5 -1.89 -7.12 -6.03
CA THR A 5 -2.56 -7.71 -7.18
C THR A 5 -3.59 -6.73 -7.72
N SER A 6 -3.47 -6.41 -9.00
CA SER A 6 -4.40 -5.51 -9.68
C SER A 6 -4.60 -6.00 -11.11
N PRO A 7 -5.84 -6.00 -11.62
CA PRO A 7 -6.09 -6.35 -13.03
C PRO A 7 -5.73 -5.21 -13.98
N VAL A 8 -5.40 -4.03 -13.48
CA VAL A 8 -5.12 -2.85 -14.28
C VAL A 8 -3.64 -2.53 -14.21
N ASN A 9 -3.00 -2.41 -15.37
CA ASN A 9 -1.64 -1.92 -15.47
C ASN A 9 -1.66 -0.40 -15.42
N GLY A 10 -0.69 0.19 -14.73
CA GLY A 10 -0.58 1.63 -14.63
C GLY A 10 -0.08 2.07 -13.27
N LEU A 11 -0.10 3.38 -13.06
CA LEU A 11 0.35 3.96 -11.79
C LEU A 11 -0.67 3.70 -10.69
N LYS A 12 -0.17 3.28 -9.54
CA LYS A 12 -0.97 3.02 -8.35
C LYS A 12 -0.52 3.97 -7.25
N ASN A 13 -1.46 4.74 -6.69
CA ASN A 13 -1.19 5.54 -5.51
C ASN A 13 -1.35 4.66 -4.29
N ILE A 14 -0.29 4.57 -3.51
CA ILE A 14 -0.26 3.70 -2.33
C ILE A 14 -0.09 4.56 -1.09
N GLU A 15 -1.00 4.39 -0.13
CA GLU A 15 -0.88 5.01 1.18
C GLU A 15 -0.98 3.91 2.24
N VAL A 16 -0.05 3.91 3.19
CA VAL A 16 -0.04 2.94 4.28
C VAL A 16 -0.26 3.68 5.59
N PHE A 17 -1.21 3.19 6.38
CA PHE A 17 -1.59 3.78 7.66
C PHE A 17 -1.33 2.78 8.79
N ASP A 18 -0.88 3.28 9.94
CA ASP A 18 -0.73 2.44 11.13
C ASP A 18 -2.09 2.19 11.79
N ILE A 19 -2.08 1.44 12.88
CA ILE A 19 -3.33 1.08 13.58
C ILE A 19 -4.00 2.29 14.23
N ASN A 20 -3.28 3.39 14.38
CA ASN A 20 -3.83 4.65 14.92
C ASN A 20 -4.36 5.57 13.82
N GLY A 21 -4.28 5.15 12.56
CA GLY A 21 -4.74 5.95 11.43
C GLY A 21 -3.73 6.95 10.92
N ARG A 22 -2.47 6.89 11.37
CA ARG A 22 -1.42 7.79 10.91
C ARG A 22 -0.81 7.25 9.61
N ARG A 23 -0.65 8.13 8.64
CA ARG A 23 -0.01 7.76 7.38
C ARG A 23 1.49 7.60 7.59
N VAL A 24 2.00 6.40 7.37
CA VAL A 24 3.41 6.09 7.56
C VAL A 24 4.15 5.95 6.24
N MET A 25 3.42 5.81 5.13
CA MET A 25 4.02 5.71 3.81
C MET A 25 3.05 6.26 2.76
N ASP A 26 3.60 6.97 1.78
CA ASP A 26 2.85 7.51 0.65
C ASP A 26 3.76 7.44 -0.57
N THR A 27 3.37 6.66 -1.57
CA THR A 27 4.19 6.46 -2.75
C THR A 27 3.33 6.13 -3.96
N VAL A 28 3.96 6.18 -5.14
CA VAL A 28 3.33 5.78 -6.40
C VAL A 28 4.19 4.68 -7.01
N ILE A 29 3.56 3.59 -7.38
CA ILE A 29 4.25 2.46 -8.02
C ILE A 29 3.62 2.16 -9.37
N SER A 30 4.43 1.63 -10.29
CA SER A 30 3.95 1.21 -11.62
C SER A 30 4.00 -0.31 -11.79
N ASN A 31 4.42 -1.03 -10.75
CA ASN A 31 4.45 -2.49 -10.73
C ASN A 31 3.56 -3.01 -9.60
N ASP A 32 3.60 -4.30 -9.38
CA ASP A 32 2.76 -4.94 -8.35
C ASP A 32 3.50 -5.18 -7.04
N THR A 33 4.69 -4.61 -6.88
CA THR A 33 5.50 -4.84 -5.69
C THR A 33 5.72 -3.53 -4.94
N LEU A 34 5.40 -3.53 -3.65
CA LEU A 34 5.63 -2.40 -2.76
C LEU A 34 6.72 -2.77 -1.77
N ASP A 35 7.76 -1.94 -1.69
CA ASP A 35 8.84 -2.11 -0.73
C ASP A 35 8.44 -1.48 0.60
N VAL A 36 8.30 -2.30 1.63
CA VAL A 36 7.90 -1.86 2.98
C VAL A 36 9.06 -1.96 3.97
N SER A 37 10.29 -2.06 3.48
CA SER A 37 11.46 -2.20 4.35
C SER A 37 11.72 -0.98 5.23
N SER A 38 11.14 0.18 4.88
CA SER A 38 11.30 1.41 5.64
C SER A 38 10.34 1.53 6.84
N ILE A 39 9.39 0.62 6.98
CA ILE A 39 8.45 0.66 8.10
C ILE A 39 8.67 -0.54 9.03
N ASN A 40 8.34 -0.36 10.30
CA ASN A 40 8.52 -1.38 11.32
C ASN A 40 7.52 -2.52 11.16
N SER A 41 7.87 -3.69 11.69
CA SER A 41 6.96 -4.82 11.75
C SER A 41 5.69 -4.44 12.49
N GLY A 42 4.57 -4.92 12.00
CA GLY A 42 3.29 -4.67 12.66
C GLY A 42 2.11 -4.76 11.71
N PHE A 43 0.97 -4.31 12.21
CA PHE A 43 -0.27 -4.30 11.46
C PHE A 43 -0.53 -2.91 10.90
N TYR A 44 -0.91 -2.86 9.63
CA TYR A 44 -1.15 -1.61 8.91
C TYR A 44 -2.37 -1.75 8.03
N MET A 45 -2.88 -0.61 7.57
CA MET A 45 -3.89 -0.55 6.53
C MET A 45 -3.25 0.03 5.28
N ILE A 46 -3.49 -0.59 4.14
CA ILE A 46 -2.99 -0.11 2.87
C ILE A 46 -4.15 0.38 2.01
N LYS A 47 -4.01 1.58 1.47
CA LYS A 47 -4.98 2.19 0.59
C LYS A 47 -4.38 2.28 -0.80
N VAL A 48 -5.02 1.63 -1.77
CA VAL A 48 -4.56 1.60 -3.16
C VAL A 48 -5.58 2.33 -4.01
N THR A 49 -5.13 3.34 -4.75
CA THR A 49 -5.97 4.10 -5.67
C THR A 49 -5.46 3.91 -7.09
N ILE A 50 -6.34 3.43 -7.98
CA ILE A 50 -6.07 3.20 -9.39
C ILE A 50 -7.24 3.77 -10.17
N ASP A 51 -6.96 4.69 -11.12
CA ASP A 51 -7.98 5.31 -11.99
C ASP A 51 -9.16 5.88 -11.20
N GLY A 52 -8.87 6.52 -10.08
CA GLY A 52 -9.89 7.11 -9.23
C GLY A 52 -10.64 6.12 -8.35
N LYS A 53 -10.33 4.84 -8.43
CA LYS A 53 -10.95 3.80 -7.60
C LYS A 53 -10.02 3.46 -6.46
N THR A 54 -10.56 3.41 -5.26
CA THR A 54 -9.79 3.17 -4.04
C THR A 54 -10.19 1.86 -3.41
N LYS A 55 -9.20 1.09 -2.99
CA LYS A 55 -9.40 -0.16 -2.27
C LYS A 55 -8.53 -0.14 -1.01
N ILE A 56 -9.11 -0.52 0.11
CA ILE A 56 -8.41 -0.58 1.39
C ILE A 56 -8.30 -2.03 1.82
N SER A 57 -7.11 -2.43 2.24
CA SER A 57 -6.82 -3.79 2.68
C SER A 57 -5.96 -3.76 3.92
N LYS A 58 -5.98 -4.87 4.65
CA LYS A 58 -5.12 -5.06 5.81
C LYS A 58 -3.73 -5.48 5.33
N LEU A 59 -2.71 -4.91 5.95
CA LEU A 59 -1.31 -5.22 5.63
C LEU A 59 -0.59 -5.67 6.91
N VAL A 60 0.13 -6.77 6.80
CA VAL A 60 0.99 -7.25 7.90
C VAL A 60 2.44 -7.17 7.43
N VAL A 61 3.26 -6.42 8.15
CA VAL A 61 4.69 -6.30 7.87
C VAL A 61 5.45 -7.13 8.90
N ARG A 62 6.24 -8.06 8.42
CA ARG A 62 7.01 -8.99 9.27
C ARG A 62 8.48 -8.68 9.29
#